data_d9ebbd9c2b0b264fea249cbe6546dcf9
#
_entry.id   d9ebbd9c2b0b264fea249cbe6546dcf9
#
_cell.length_a   1.000
_cell.length_b   1.000
_cell.length_c   1.000
_cell.angle_alpha   90.00
_cell.angle_beta   90.00
_cell.angle_gamma   90.00
#
_symmetry.space_group_name_H-M   'P 1'
#
loop_
_entity.id
_entity.type
_entity.pdbx_description
1 polymer ?
#
loop_
_entity_poly.entity_id
_entity_poly.type
_entity_poly.pdbx_seq_one_letter_code
_entity_poly.pdbx_strand_id
1 'polypeptide(L)'
;MTPQNKLRGNIALALLAGCAMRTYFALKFPVTDSGDAPFYIELAWNWLKKGVYGFPVNGVLTAVDMRVPGYPAFLAAVFSFAGQSARAAMLAQVALDLVTCIVIALLAARLAPDWARRRVFIAGVWLAALCPFTGNYTAVVLTETLVIFLTAVAILVLMQSDLGPGRSVLREADLTRAGFLRGALSDPYFLGGMVVGFGTLVRPETPLLIISAGLVLLVRWWRPRDWAKLIRAGVLMGVGVLLPLVPWAARNWFVLHDVQFLAPRYSELPGEYTPLGFTDWTNTWLWRYRDVYLTQWKVNSEEISIDDIPAYAFDSDAERQRMSDILDEYNDVLTIDPALDAKFREVARERTSRHPLRTYVAVPLKRTLALWFTPRTELLPSSGKLWPVRSEWEDDRPDFLVTLSFTLINGIYVLLALAGAWLARRRPGWSFLIVFCVVRTLFFAKFVETPEPRYVLECFPALIALAAQPFAGRSNQSPAARRTN
;
A
#
# COMPACT_ATOMS: atom_id res chain seq x y z
N MET A 1 -0.64 -6.91 -41.24
CA MET A 1 -0.26 -7.30 -39.84
C MET A 1 -1.27 -8.29 -39.32
N THR A 2 -0.83 -9.43 -38.83
CA THR A 2 -1.73 -10.41 -38.19
C THR A 2 -2.34 -9.86 -36.89
N PRO A 3 -3.51 -10.34 -36.46
CA PRO A 3 -4.09 -9.92 -35.20
C PRO A 3 -3.18 -10.11 -33.97
N GLN A 4 -2.29 -11.10 -34.00
CA GLN A 4 -1.27 -11.31 -32.94
C GLN A 4 -0.18 -10.24 -32.96
N ASN A 5 0.28 -9.82 -34.13
CA ASN A 5 1.30 -8.77 -34.26
C ASN A 5 0.77 -7.42 -33.81
N LYS A 6 -0.52 -7.12 -34.08
CA LYS A 6 -1.18 -5.90 -33.53
C LYS A 6 -1.26 -5.94 -32.00
N LEU A 7 -1.53 -7.09 -31.39
CA LEU A 7 -1.56 -7.24 -29.94
C LEU A 7 -0.17 -7.01 -29.32
N ARG A 8 0.85 -7.70 -29.85
CA ARG A 8 2.23 -7.54 -29.38
C ARG A 8 2.72 -6.11 -29.52
N GLY A 9 2.42 -5.46 -30.65
CA GLY A 9 2.75 -4.06 -30.89
C GLY A 9 2.11 -3.10 -29.86
N ASN A 10 0.83 -3.29 -29.52
CA ASN A 10 0.17 -2.49 -28.50
C ASN A 10 0.78 -2.68 -27.10
N ILE A 11 1.08 -3.91 -26.71
CA ILE A 11 1.73 -4.19 -25.43
C ILE A 11 3.11 -3.56 -25.37
N ALA A 12 3.93 -3.75 -26.41
CA ALA A 12 5.26 -3.17 -26.48
C ALA A 12 5.23 -1.65 -26.40
N LEU A 13 4.31 -1.00 -27.11
CA LEU A 13 4.15 0.46 -27.10
C LEU A 13 3.73 0.98 -25.70
N ALA A 14 2.78 0.30 -25.06
CA ALA A 14 2.35 0.68 -23.71
C ALA A 14 3.49 0.53 -22.68
N LEU A 15 4.24 -0.58 -22.73
CA LEU A 15 5.39 -0.80 -21.85
C LEU A 15 6.53 0.17 -22.14
N LEU A 16 6.79 0.53 -23.39
CA LEU A 16 7.78 1.56 -23.74
C LEU A 16 7.38 2.93 -23.21
N ALA A 17 6.11 3.32 -23.36
CA ALA A 17 5.61 4.57 -22.78
C ALA A 17 5.70 4.56 -21.26
N GLY A 18 5.31 3.44 -20.61
CA GLY A 18 5.44 3.25 -19.17
C GLY A 18 6.89 3.27 -18.68
N CYS A 19 7.81 2.64 -19.43
CA CYS A 19 9.25 2.67 -19.16
C CYS A 19 9.80 4.10 -19.23
N ALA A 20 9.48 4.82 -20.31
CA ALA A 20 9.90 6.22 -20.48
C ALA A 20 9.43 7.11 -19.33
N MET A 21 8.15 7.00 -18.92
CA MET A 21 7.60 7.76 -17.81
C MET A 21 8.32 7.45 -16.48
N ARG A 22 8.51 6.18 -16.13
CA ARG A 22 9.18 5.75 -14.88
C ARG A 22 10.64 6.16 -14.85
N THR A 23 11.34 5.96 -15.96
CA THR A 23 12.74 6.39 -16.11
C THR A 23 12.86 7.91 -15.98
N TYR A 24 11.90 8.67 -16.54
CA TYR A 24 11.86 10.11 -16.37
C TYR A 24 11.74 10.50 -14.89
N PHE A 25 10.82 9.88 -14.13
CA PHE A 25 10.71 10.12 -12.69
C PHE A 25 12.00 9.73 -11.95
N ALA A 26 12.55 8.55 -12.21
CA ALA A 26 13.76 8.07 -11.55
C ALA A 26 15.00 8.93 -11.82
N LEU A 27 15.08 9.58 -12.98
CA LEU A 27 16.20 10.45 -13.33
C LEU A 27 15.99 11.92 -12.91
N LYS A 28 14.73 12.40 -12.94
CA LYS A 28 14.43 13.81 -12.70
C LYS A 28 14.07 14.13 -11.25
N PHE A 29 13.40 13.19 -10.57
CA PHE A 29 12.87 13.36 -9.22
C PHE A 29 13.26 12.19 -8.30
N PRO A 30 14.56 11.80 -8.24
CA PRO A 30 14.98 10.72 -7.35
C PRO A 30 14.86 11.16 -5.88
N VAL A 31 14.31 10.28 -5.03
CA VAL A 31 14.27 10.47 -3.58
C VAL A 31 15.13 9.39 -2.91
N THR A 32 16.29 9.80 -2.42
CA THR A 32 17.31 8.89 -1.85
C THR A 32 17.72 9.25 -0.42
N ASP A 33 17.55 10.51 -0.03
CA ASP A 33 18.19 11.08 1.16
C ASP A 33 17.18 11.53 2.23
N SER A 34 15.89 11.17 2.04
CA SER A 34 14.82 11.56 2.96
C SER A 34 13.96 10.39 3.36
N GLY A 35 13.30 10.51 4.50
CA GLY A 35 12.40 9.51 5.07
C GLY A 35 13.11 8.19 5.38
N ASP A 36 12.48 7.08 5.03
CA ASP A 36 12.97 5.72 5.31
C ASP A 36 14.06 5.24 4.33
N ALA A 37 14.32 5.94 3.21
CA ALA A 37 15.22 5.47 2.16
C ALA A 37 16.67 5.24 2.64
N PRO A 38 17.32 6.16 3.39
CA PRO A 38 18.65 5.94 3.92
C PRO A 38 18.73 4.70 4.82
N PHE A 39 17.72 4.49 5.67
CA PHE A 39 17.64 3.33 6.57
C PHE A 39 17.61 2.01 5.80
N TYR A 40 16.79 1.90 4.75
CA TYR A 40 16.73 0.69 3.93
C TYR A 40 18.05 0.43 3.19
N ILE A 41 18.68 1.47 2.65
CA ILE A 41 19.96 1.37 1.95
C ILE A 41 21.05 0.87 2.91
N GLU A 42 21.12 1.45 4.10
CA GLU A 42 22.12 1.09 5.11
C GLU A 42 21.92 -0.34 5.65
N LEU A 43 20.69 -0.72 6.00
CA LEU A 43 20.35 -2.10 6.40
C LEU A 43 20.79 -3.12 5.34
N ALA A 44 20.45 -2.87 4.08
CA ALA A 44 20.79 -3.75 2.98
C ALA A 44 22.31 -3.87 2.80
N TRP A 45 23.03 -2.76 2.89
CA TRP A 45 24.47 -2.72 2.72
C TRP A 45 25.22 -3.39 3.87
N ASN A 46 24.84 -3.10 5.13
CA ASN A 46 25.43 -3.75 6.31
C ASN A 46 25.17 -5.25 6.29
N TRP A 47 23.94 -5.66 5.92
CA TRP A 47 23.62 -7.08 5.80
C TRP A 47 24.46 -7.77 4.72
N LEU A 48 24.57 -7.17 3.53
CA LEU A 48 25.35 -7.73 2.42
C LEU A 48 26.86 -7.78 2.71
N LYS A 49 27.44 -6.75 3.31
CA LYS A 49 28.91 -6.62 3.46
C LYS A 49 29.44 -7.11 4.79
N LYS A 50 28.65 -7.01 5.86
CA LYS A 50 29.09 -7.34 7.23
C LYS A 50 28.35 -8.53 7.83
N GLY A 51 27.34 -9.06 7.12
CA GLY A 51 26.50 -10.16 7.61
C GLY A 51 25.55 -9.78 8.76
N VAL A 52 25.47 -8.49 9.12
CA VAL A 52 24.66 -7.98 10.22
C VAL A 52 23.51 -7.14 9.66
N TYR A 53 22.27 -7.57 9.95
CA TYR A 53 21.09 -6.77 9.70
C TYR A 53 20.94 -5.74 10.84
N GLY A 54 21.51 -4.54 10.66
CA GLY A 54 21.62 -3.57 11.75
C GLY A 54 22.17 -2.22 11.35
N PHE A 55 22.22 -1.34 12.36
CA PHE A 55 22.76 0.03 12.28
C PHE A 55 23.88 0.28 13.28
N PRO A 56 24.71 1.31 13.05
CA PRO A 56 25.62 1.83 14.06
C PRO A 56 24.81 2.51 15.18
N VAL A 57 24.87 1.95 16.39
CA VAL A 57 24.36 2.57 17.61
C VAL A 57 25.56 2.92 18.48
N ASN A 58 25.78 4.18 18.80
CA ASN A 58 26.96 4.65 19.53
C ASN A 58 28.29 4.17 18.90
N GLY A 59 28.37 4.12 17.57
CA GLY A 59 29.54 3.69 16.81
C GLY A 59 29.74 2.17 16.71
N VAL A 60 28.87 1.35 17.33
CA VAL A 60 28.90 -0.10 17.25
C VAL A 60 27.77 -0.60 16.37
N LEU A 61 28.11 -1.44 15.37
CA LEU A 61 27.09 -2.05 14.50
C LEU A 61 26.21 -3.01 15.30
N THR A 62 24.98 -2.61 15.56
CA THR A 62 24.03 -3.32 16.42
C THR A 62 22.92 -3.93 15.56
N ALA A 63 22.61 -5.20 15.81
CA ALA A 63 21.51 -5.89 15.13
C ALA A 63 20.16 -5.31 15.56
N VAL A 64 19.25 -5.13 14.59
CA VAL A 64 17.92 -4.55 14.83
C VAL A 64 16.81 -5.38 14.17
N ASP A 65 15.57 -5.14 14.55
CA ASP A 65 14.34 -5.70 13.98
C ASP A 65 13.29 -4.62 13.61
N MET A 66 13.68 -3.34 13.71
CA MET A 66 12.79 -2.18 13.49
C MET A 66 12.17 -2.11 12.09
N ARG A 67 12.69 -2.87 11.14
CA ARG A 67 12.13 -3.04 9.79
C ARG A 67 12.17 -4.51 9.41
N VAL A 68 11.11 -4.98 8.74
CA VAL A 68 11.07 -6.33 8.17
C VAL A 68 12.05 -6.47 6.99
N PRO A 69 12.62 -7.68 6.74
CA PRO A 69 13.82 -7.84 5.91
C PRO A 69 13.55 -7.86 4.39
N GLY A 70 12.31 -7.93 3.93
CA GLY A 70 12.02 -8.21 2.52
C GLY A 70 12.52 -7.14 1.56
N TYR A 71 12.33 -5.85 1.88
CA TYR A 71 12.82 -4.78 1.03
C TYR A 71 14.34 -4.60 1.13
N PRO A 72 14.98 -4.62 2.32
CA PRO A 72 16.44 -4.69 2.41
C PRO A 72 17.05 -5.90 1.68
N ALA A 73 16.39 -7.06 1.66
CA ALA A 73 16.83 -8.22 0.88
C ALA A 73 16.80 -7.95 -0.65
N PHE A 74 15.74 -7.30 -1.14
CA PHE A 74 15.66 -6.85 -2.53
C PHE A 74 16.80 -5.89 -2.87
N LEU A 75 17.05 -4.89 -2.02
CA LEU A 75 18.16 -3.95 -2.20
C LEU A 75 19.53 -4.66 -2.15
N ALA A 76 19.74 -5.57 -1.20
CA ALA A 76 20.98 -6.35 -1.08
C ALA A 76 21.23 -7.18 -2.34
N ALA A 77 20.19 -7.78 -2.93
CA ALA A 77 20.29 -8.49 -4.20
C ALA A 77 20.73 -7.57 -5.33
N VAL A 78 20.15 -6.36 -5.45
CA VAL A 78 20.57 -5.38 -6.46
C VAL A 78 22.01 -4.91 -6.20
N PHE A 79 22.35 -4.61 -4.94
CA PHE A 79 23.67 -4.11 -4.56
C PHE A 79 24.78 -5.16 -4.72
N SER A 80 24.45 -6.45 -4.71
CA SER A 80 25.43 -7.52 -4.98
C SER A 80 26.02 -7.44 -6.39
N PHE A 81 25.26 -6.91 -7.34
CA PHE A 81 25.70 -6.76 -8.75
C PHE A 81 26.16 -5.35 -9.09
N ALA A 82 25.51 -4.32 -8.54
CA ALA A 82 25.71 -2.92 -8.92
C ALA A 82 26.46 -2.08 -7.88
N GLY A 83 26.87 -2.67 -6.76
CA GLY A 83 27.35 -1.91 -5.60
C GLY A 83 26.21 -1.14 -4.90
N GLN A 84 26.54 -0.34 -3.89
CA GLN A 84 25.58 0.48 -3.15
C GLN A 84 25.09 1.66 -4.04
N SER A 85 24.18 1.34 -4.96
CA SER A 85 23.65 2.30 -5.94
C SER A 85 22.14 2.44 -5.85
N ALA A 86 21.69 3.58 -5.33
CA ALA A 86 20.26 3.92 -5.31
C ALA A 86 19.65 3.97 -6.74
N ARG A 87 20.42 4.45 -7.73
CA ARG A 87 19.99 4.45 -9.15
C ARG A 87 19.75 3.03 -9.67
N ALA A 88 20.62 2.08 -9.34
CA ALA A 88 20.42 0.68 -9.73
C ALA A 88 19.17 0.10 -9.07
N ALA A 89 18.90 0.43 -7.80
CA ALA A 89 17.67 0.03 -7.12
C ALA A 89 16.42 0.60 -7.81
N MET A 90 16.42 1.89 -8.17
CA MET A 90 15.31 2.52 -8.91
C MET A 90 15.09 1.88 -10.29
N LEU A 91 16.16 1.59 -11.05
CA LEU A 91 16.03 0.92 -12.34
C LEU A 91 15.50 -0.51 -12.20
N ALA A 92 15.90 -1.24 -11.16
CA ALA A 92 15.34 -2.54 -10.83
C ALA A 92 13.84 -2.43 -10.48
N GLN A 93 13.45 -1.39 -9.74
CA GLN A 93 12.05 -1.08 -9.46
C GLN A 93 11.26 -0.72 -10.73
N VAL A 94 11.84 0.03 -11.66
CA VAL A 94 11.22 0.30 -12.98
C VAL A 94 10.93 -1.02 -13.71
N ALA A 95 11.92 -1.92 -13.80
CA ALA A 95 11.73 -3.21 -14.45
C ALA A 95 10.63 -4.05 -13.75
N LEU A 96 10.63 -4.08 -12.41
CA LEU A 96 9.63 -4.80 -11.62
C LEU A 96 8.23 -4.25 -11.84
N ASP A 97 8.07 -2.92 -11.86
CA ASP A 97 6.75 -2.29 -12.02
C ASP A 97 6.21 -2.46 -13.47
N LEU A 98 7.06 -2.55 -14.47
CA LEU A 98 6.64 -2.95 -15.82
C LEU A 98 6.10 -4.38 -15.86
N VAL A 99 6.67 -5.31 -15.10
CA VAL A 99 6.11 -6.66 -14.92
C VAL A 99 4.78 -6.57 -14.18
N THR A 100 4.68 -5.71 -13.17
CA THR A 100 3.43 -5.46 -12.43
C THR A 100 2.31 -4.98 -13.36
N CYS A 101 2.60 -4.13 -14.35
CA CYS A 101 1.62 -3.71 -15.35
C CYS A 101 1.01 -4.90 -16.11
N ILE A 102 1.81 -5.90 -16.46
CA ILE A 102 1.33 -7.13 -17.11
C ILE A 102 0.46 -7.95 -16.15
N VAL A 103 0.90 -8.11 -14.90
CA VAL A 103 0.13 -8.84 -13.87
C VAL A 103 -1.25 -8.20 -13.65
N ILE A 104 -1.31 -6.86 -13.57
CA ILE A 104 -2.57 -6.11 -13.46
C ILE A 104 -3.45 -6.32 -14.68
N ALA A 105 -2.89 -6.31 -15.88
CA ALA A 105 -3.63 -6.56 -17.10
C ALA A 105 -4.20 -7.99 -17.17
N LEU A 106 -3.44 -8.99 -16.70
CA LEU A 106 -3.93 -10.36 -16.56
C LEU A 106 -5.08 -10.44 -15.55
N LEU A 107 -4.99 -9.72 -14.43
CA LEU A 107 -6.05 -9.61 -13.44
C LEU A 107 -7.31 -8.97 -14.04
N ALA A 108 -7.17 -7.89 -14.78
CA ALA A 108 -8.27 -7.24 -15.48
C ALA A 108 -8.96 -8.17 -16.48
N ALA A 109 -8.17 -8.90 -17.27
CA ALA A 109 -8.68 -9.85 -18.25
C ALA A 109 -9.44 -11.03 -17.60
N ARG A 110 -9.08 -11.44 -16.38
CA ARG A 110 -9.80 -12.50 -15.64
C ARG A 110 -11.18 -12.07 -15.20
N LEU A 111 -11.39 -10.80 -14.88
CA LEU A 111 -12.70 -10.24 -14.56
C LEU A 111 -13.58 -10.03 -15.78
N ALA A 112 -12.98 -9.97 -16.97
CA ALA A 112 -13.71 -9.68 -18.20
C ALA A 112 -14.48 -10.92 -18.74
N PRO A 113 -15.56 -10.71 -19.47
CA PRO A 113 -16.19 -11.78 -20.25
C PRO A 113 -15.25 -12.26 -21.35
N ASP A 114 -15.37 -13.53 -21.77
CA ASP A 114 -14.45 -14.18 -22.72
C ASP A 114 -14.27 -13.38 -24.03
N TRP A 115 -15.36 -12.87 -24.56
CA TRP A 115 -15.36 -12.07 -25.78
C TRP A 115 -14.63 -10.73 -25.67
N ALA A 116 -14.46 -10.20 -24.45
CA ALA A 116 -13.82 -8.92 -24.18
C ALA A 116 -12.40 -9.05 -23.58
N ARG A 117 -11.97 -10.26 -23.17
CA ARG A 117 -10.69 -10.46 -22.46
C ARG A 117 -9.52 -9.75 -23.10
N ARG A 118 -9.38 -9.82 -24.43
CA ARG A 118 -8.29 -9.18 -25.14
C ARG A 118 -8.34 -7.65 -25.06
N ARG A 119 -9.54 -7.06 -25.19
CA ARG A 119 -9.70 -5.59 -25.12
C ARG A 119 -9.41 -5.07 -23.72
N VAL A 120 -9.95 -5.76 -22.71
CA VAL A 120 -9.74 -5.41 -21.30
C VAL A 120 -8.28 -5.60 -20.90
N PHE A 121 -7.61 -6.65 -21.41
CA PHE A 121 -6.18 -6.84 -21.19
C PHE A 121 -5.38 -5.65 -21.74
N ILE A 122 -5.61 -5.23 -23.00
CA ILE A 122 -4.92 -4.08 -23.60
C ILE A 122 -5.20 -2.80 -22.78
N ALA A 123 -6.45 -2.55 -22.42
CA ALA A 123 -6.78 -1.41 -21.59
C ALA A 123 -6.08 -1.45 -20.22
N GLY A 124 -6.02 -2.64 -19.61
CA GLY A 124 -5.30 -2.86 -18.35
C GLY A 124 -3.82 -2.56 -18.45
N VAL A 125 -3.14 -3.00 -19.54
CA VAL A 125 -1.72 -2.68 -19.78
C VAL A 125 -1.53 -1.17 -19.90
N TRP A 126 -2.34 -0.47 -20.70
CA TRP A 126 -2.22 0.98 -20.88
C TRP A 126 -2.50 1.75 -19.61
N LEU A 127 -3.57 1.43 -18.89
CA LEU A 127 -3.89 2.07 -17.62
C LEU A 127 -2.80 1.84 -16.57
N ALA A 128 -2.24 0.63 -16.48
CA ALA A 128 -1.16 0.36 -15.54
C ALA A 128 0.15 1.05 -15.96
N ALA A 129 0.51 0.98 -17.26
CA ALA A 129 1.74 1.58 -17.77
C ALA A 129 1.75 3.12 -17.63
N LEU A 130 0.61 3.78 -17.83
CA LEU A 130 0.47 5.24 -17.74
C LEU A 130 0.01 5.73 -16.37
N CYS A 131 -0.10 4.86 -15.35
CA CYS A 131 -0.43 5.29 -14.00
C CYS A 131 0.75 6.04 -13.37
N PRO A 132 0.66 7.37 -13.18
CA PRO A 132 1.78 8.11 -12.60
C PRO A 132 1.96 7.82 -11.11
N PHE A 133 0.90 7.38 -10.42
CA PHE A 133 0.89 7.17 -8.98
C PHE A 133 1.68 5.94 -8.53
N THR A 134 1.70 4.87 -9.31
CA THR A 134 2.61 3.73 -9.08
C THR A 134 3.96 3.97 -9.74
N GLY A 135 3.96 4.70 -10.88
CA GLY A 135 5.16 4.97 -11.65
C GLY A 135 6.16 5.88 -10.94
N ASN A 136 5.72 6.93 -10.24
CA ASN A 136 6.63 7.84 -9.53
C ASN A 136 7.30 7.17 -8.31
N TYR A 137 6.66 6.15 -7.69
CA TYR A 137 7.29 5.39 -6.60
C TYR A 137 8.45 4.51 -7.05
N THR A 138 8.65 4.30 -8.36
CA THR A 138 9.89 3.69 -8.85
C THR A 138 11.13 4.58 -8.69
N ALA A 139 10.92 5.88 -8.50
CA ALA A 139 11.96 6.89 -8.28
C ALA A 139 12.36 7.06 -6.80
N VAL A 140 11.80 6.24 -5.90
CA VAL A 140 12.07 6.31 -4.46
C VAL A 140 12.56 4.96 -3.98
N VAL A 141 13.57 4.94 -3.10
CA VAL A 141 14.08 3.69 -2.51
C VAL A 141 13.19 3.31 -1.31
N LEU A 142 11.95 2.90 -1.62
CA LEU A 142 10.92 2.52 -0.65
C LEU A 142 10.20 1.22 -1.03
N THR A 143 9.44 0.69 -0.10
CA THR A 143 8.79 -0.63 -0.18
C THR A 143 7.66 -0.73 -1.21
N GLU A 144 7.09 0.39 -1.64
CA GLU A 144 5.82 0.47 -2.38
C GLU A 144 5.85 -0.33 -3.68
N THR A 145 6.87 -0.17 -4.51
CA THR A 145 6.95 -0.87 -5.80
C THR A 145 6.97 -2.38 -5.62
N LEU A 146 7.76 -2.89 -4.67
CA LEU A 146 7.87 -4.32 -4.43
C LEU A 146 6.58 -4.90 -3.85
N VAL A 147 5.95 -4.20 -2.89
CA VAL A 147 4.71 -4.71 -2.27
C VAL A 147 3.51 -4.63 -3.22
N ILE A 148 3.42 -3.62 -4.10
CA ILE A 148 2.39 -3.55 -5.15
C ILE A 148 2.50 -4.74 -6.09
N PHE A 149 3.72 -5.11 -6.49
CA PHE A 149 3.98 -6.31 -7.30
C PHE A 149 3.48 -7.57 -6.59
N LEU A 150 3.91 -7.79 -5.33
CA LEU A 150 3.51 -8.97 -4.56
C LEU A 150 2.00 -9.02 -4.32
N THR A 151 1.38 -7.88 -4.04
CA THR A 151 -0.09 -7.78 -3.89
C THR A 151 -0.80 -8.12 -5.20
N ALA A 152 -0.35 -7.62 -6.34
CA ALA A 152 -0.91 -7.94 -7.65
C ALA A 152 -0.81 -9.45 -7.97
N VAL A 153 0.36 -10.05 -7.70
CA VAL A 153 0.58 -11.50 -7.86
C VAL A 153 -0.30 -12.31 -6.90
N ALA A 154 -0.39 -11.92 -5.62
CA ALA A 154 -1.22 -12.60 -4.63
C ALA A 154 -2.70 -12.59 -5.04
N ILE A 155 -3.22 -11.43 -5.47
CA ILE A 155 -4.60 -11.32 -5.98
C ILE A 155 -4.78 -12.24 -7.19
N LEU A 156 -3.86 -12.21 -8.14
CA LEU A 156 -3.94 -13.04 -9.36
C LEU A 156 -3.94 -14.54 -9.05
N VAL A 157 -3.14 -14.98 -8.08
CA VAL A 157 -3.06 -16.38 -7.62
C VAL A 157 -4.35 -16.75 -6.87
N LEU A 158 -4.78 -15.95 -5.89
CA LEU A 158 -5.98 -16.20 -5.12
C LEU A 158 -7.26 -16.22 -5.99
N MET A 159 -7.29 -15.44 -7.07
CA MET A 159 -8.39 -15.50 -8.06
C MET A 159 -8.41 -16.79 -8.90
N GLN A 160 -7.47 -17.71 -8.73
CA GLN A 160 -7.56 -19.06 -9.30
C GLN A 160 -8.37 -20.02 -8.42
N SER A 161 -8.67 -19.63 -7.19
CA SER A 161 -9.53 -20.35 -6.24
C SER A 161 -11.00 -19.93 -6.37
N ASP A 162 -11.80 -20.30 -5.38
CA ASP A 162 -13.21 -19.88 -5.27
C ASP A 162 -13.41 -18.35 -5.11
N LEU A 163 -12.36 -17.60 -4.90
CA LEU A 163 -12.38 -16.13 -4.87
C LEU A 163 -12.56 -15.52 -6.27
N GLY A 164 -12.25 -16.25 -7.32
CA GLY A 164 -12.30 -15.78 -8.70
C GLY A 164 -13.13 -16.64 -9.65
N PRO A 165 -13.00 -16.44 -10.97
CA PRO A 165 -13.65 -17.24 -12.00
C PRO A 165 -13.01 -18.63 -12.20
N GLY A 166 -11.94 -18.93 -11.46
CA GLY A 166 -11.31 -20.23 -11.48
C GLY A 166 -12.25 -21.30 -10.89
N ARG A 167 -12.31 -22.47 -11.51
CA ARG A 167 -12.85 -23.65 -10.84
C ARG A 167 -11.78 -24.09 -9.83
N SER A 168 -12.19 -24.32 -8.57
CA SER A 168 -11.37 -25.05 -7.61
C SER A 168 -10.78 -26.28 -8.30
N VAL A 169 -9.47 -26.32 -8.45
CA VAL A 169 -8.73 -27.49 -8.99
C VAL A 169 -8.60 -28.52 -7.85
N LEU A 170 -9.66 -28.69 -7.06
CA LEU A 170 -9.83 -29.85 -6.22
C LEU A 170 -10.32 -30.99 -7.12
N ARG A 171 -9.45 -31.45 -8.02
CA ARG A 171 -9.53 -32.84 -8.48
C ARG A 171 -9.51 -33.73 -7.24
N GLU A 172 -10.38 -34.75 -7.23
CA GLU A 172 -10.35 -35.84 -6.25
C GLU A 172 -8.88 -36.15 -5.94
N ALA A 173 -8.47 -35.79 -4.72
CA ALA A 173 -7.10 -35.89 -4.32
C ALA A 173 -6.74 -37.37 -4.29
N ASP A 174 -5.71 -37.72 -5.04
CA ASP A 174 -5.00 -38.99 -4.88
C ASP A 174 -4.59 -39.09 -3.39
N LEU A 175 -5.26 -39.97 -2.63
CA LEU A 175 -5.16 -40.08 -1.16
C LEU A 175 -3.79 -40.61 -0.68
N THR A 176 -2.82 -40.75 -1.56
CA THR A 176 -1.44 -41.01 -1.16
C THR A 176 -0.84 -39.78 -0.46
N ARG A 177 -0.03 -39.99 0.58
CA ARG A 177 0.66 -38.87 1.27
C ARG A 177 1.41 -37.94 0.33
N ALA A 178 2.03 -38.47 -0.72
CA ALA A 178 2.76 -37.69 -1.73
C ALA A 178 1.80 -36.89 -2.65
N GLY A 179 0.64 -37.46 -3.01
CA GLY A 179 -0.39 -36.78 -3.79
C GLY A 179 -1.05 -35.66 -3.00
N PHE A 180 -1.32 -35.90 -1.70
CA PHE A 180 -1.87 -34.88 -0.80
C PHE A 180 -0.93 -33.69 -0.62
N LEU A 181 0.35 -33.91 -0.35
CA LEU A 181 1.35 -32.83 -0.20
C LEU A 181 1.53 -32.03 -1.50
N ARG A 182 1.63 -32.71 -2.66
CA ARG A 182 1.70 -32.02 -3.97
C ARG A 182 0.45 -31.21 -4.26
N GLY A 183 -0.73 -31.75 -3.95
CA GLY A 183 -1.99 -31.03 -4.11
C GLY A 183 -2.09 -29.80 -3.20
N ALA A 184 -1.64 -29.91 -1.95
CA ALA A 184 -1.64 -28.79 -1.01
C ALA A 184 -0.63 -27.69 -1.42
N LEU A 185 0.58 -28.06 -1.84
CA LEU A 185 1.62 -27.10 -2.27
C LEU A 185 1.29 -26.39 -3.58
N SER A 186 0.44 -26.97 -4.44
CA SER A 186 -0.06 -26.33 -5.67
C SER A 186 -1.41 -25.63 -5.51
N ASP A 187 -2.00 -25.68 -4.31
CA ASP A 187 -3.30 -25.07 -4.03
C ASP A 187 -3.20 -23.52 -4.08
N PRO A 188 -4.10 -22.84 -4.80
CA PRO A 188 -4.09 -21.39 -4.90
C PRO A 188 -4.19 -20.65 -3.56
N TYR A 189 -4.83 -21.26 -2.55
CA TYR A 189 -4.87 -20.67 -1.20
C TYR A 189 -3.51 -20.70 -0.52
N PHE A 190 -2.78 -21.82 -0.62
CA PHE A 190 -1.44 -21.93 -0.07
C PHE A 190 -0.46 -21.01 -0.81
N LEU A 191 -0.44 -21.07 -2.15
CA LEU A 191 0.45 -20.21 -2.95
C LEU A 191 0.14 -18.72 -2.77
N GLY A 192 -1.14 -18.35 -2.71
CA GLY A 192 -1.55 -16.98 -2.41
C GLY A 192 -1.10 -16.54 -1.02
N GLY A 193 -1.22 -17.44 -0.02
CA GLY A 193 -0.69 -17.23 1.32
C GLY A 193 0.83 -17.01 1.32
N MET A 194 1.59 -17.84 0.58
CA MET A 194 3.05 -17.68 0.43
C MET A 194 3.43 -16.32 -0.13
N VAL A 195 2.77 -15.87 -1.20
CA VAL A 195 3.04 -14.54 -1.78
C VAL A 195 2.71 -13.44 -0.79
N VAL A 196 1.61 -13.56 -0.04
CA VAL A 196 1.26 -12.60 1.02
C VAL A 196 2.29 -12.65 2.15
N GLY A 197 2.80 -13.82 2.55
CA GLY A 197 3.87 -13.96 3.54
C GLY A 197 5.15 -13.24 3.11
N PHE A 198 5.59 -13.39 1.87
CA PHE A 198 6.68 -12.58 1.32
C PHE A 198 6.34 -11.09 1.30
N GLY A 199 5.10 -10.72 0.95
CA GLY A 199 4.63 -9.34 1.05
C GLY A 199 4.68 -8.80 2.48
N THR A 200 4.38 -9.63 3.48
CA THR A 200 4.44 -9.28 4.90
C THR A 200 5.88 -8.98 5.35
N LEU A 201 6.87 -9.67 4.78
CA LEU A 201 8.29 -9.34 5.00
C LEU A 201 8.71 -8.03 4.30
N VAL A 202 7.89 -7.45 3.43
CA VAL A 202 8.11 -6.13 2.82
C VAL A 202 7.32 -5.06 3.56
N ARG A 203 6.03 -5.34 3.84
CA ARG A 203 5.12 -4.47 4.62
C ARG A 203 4.22 -5.31 5.51
N PRO A 204 4.27 -5.10 6.85
CA PRO A 204 3.51 -5.90 7.82
C PRO A 204 2.00 -5.92 7.61
N GLU A 205 1.42 -4.96 6.89
CA GLU A 205 -0.02 -4.83 6.64
C GLU A 205 -0.52 -5.66 5.45
N THR A 206 0.35 -6.31 4.70
CA THR A 206 -0.03 -7.16 3.54
C THR A 206 -1.04 -8.27 3.89
N PRO A 207 -1.06 -8.86 5.12
CA PRO A 207 -2.09 -9.84 5.52
C PRO A 207 -3.53 -9.33 5.48
N LEU A 208 -3.78 -8.02 5.37
CA LEU A 208 -5.13 -7.48 5.13
C LEU A 208 -5.77 -8.09 3.88
N LEU A 209 -4.97 -8.55 2.91
CA LEU A 209 -5.45 -9.26 1.75
C LEU A 209 -6.05 -10.63 2.12
N ILE A 210 -5.43 -11.37 3.05
CA ILE A 210 -5.95 -12.65 3.55
C ILE A 210 -7.21 -12.45 4.39
N ILE A 211 -7.26 -11.41 5.22
CA ILE A 211 -8.47 -11.03 5.95
C ILE A 211 -9.62 -10.77 4.96
N SER A 212 -9.34 -10.04 3.89
CA SER A 212 -10.34 -9.75 2.85
C SER A 212 -10.81 -11.01 2.12
N ALA A 213 -9.89 -11.92 1.80
CA ALA A 213 -10.22 -13.22 1.23
C ALA A 213 -11.09 -14.04 2.18
N GLY A 214 -10.72 -14.12 3.46
CA GLY A 214 -11.46 -14.81 4.50
C GLY A 214 -12.89 -14.29 4.66
N LEU A 215 -13.07 -12.96 4.66
CA LEU A 215 -14.41 -12.34 4.74
C LEU A 215 -15.29 -12.72 3.55
N VAL A 216 -14.75 -12.70 2.33
CA VAL A 216 -15.49 -13.10 1.12
C VAL A 216 -15.86 -14.57 1.16
N LEU A 217 -14.94 -15.45 1.55
CA LEU A 217 -15.18 -16.89 1.67
C LEU A 217 -16.17 -17.20 2.79
N LEU A 218 -16.10 -16.49 3.92
CA LEU A 218 -17.04 -16.62 5.03
C LEU A 218 -18.46 -16.31 4.55
N VAL A 219 -18.69 -15.18 3.87
CA VAL A 219 -20.00 -14.82 3.34
C VAL A 219 -20.48 -15.85 2.32
N ARG A 220 -19.58 -16.33 1.44
CA ARG A 220 -19.90 -17.29 0.39
C ARG A 220 -20.33 -18.65 0.95
N TRP A 221 -19.66 -19.15 1.99
CA TRP A 221 -19.88 -20.49 2.54
C TRP A 221 -20.70 -20.53 3.82
N TRP A 222 -21.12 -19.37 4.34
CA TRP A 222 -21.98 -19.26 5.53
C TRP A 222 -23.32 -19.97 5.38
N ARG A 223 -24.04 -19.69 4.29
CA ARG A 223 -25.38 -20.28 4.04
C ARG A 223 -25.34 -21.77 3.73
N PRO A 224 -24.43 -22.26 2.85
CA PRO A 224 -24.26 -23.71 2.65
C PRO A 224 -23.70 -24.43 3.88
N ARG A 225 -23.23 -23.71 4.91
CA ARG A 225 -22.58 -24.27 6.10
C ARG A 225 -21.36 -25.14 5.76
N ASP A 226 -20.61 -24.77 4.72
CA ASP A 226 -19.46 -25.52 4.23
C ASP A 226 -18.20 -25.16 5.02
N TRP A 227 -18.26 -25.35 6.33
CA TRP A 227 -17.21 -24.99 7.28
C TRP A 227 -15.88 -25.70 7.00
N ALA A 228 -15.95 -26.93 6.49
CA ALA A 228 -14.76 -27.71 6.16
C ALA A 228 -13.94 -27.00 5.06
N LYS A 229 -14.58 -26.46 4.02
CA LYS A 229 -13.88 -25.69 2.97
C LYS A 229 -13.32 -24.39 3.52
N LEU A 230 -14.08 -23.68 4.37
CA LEU A 230 -13.62 -22.43 4.97
C LEU A 230 -12.39 -22.65 5.84
N ILE A 231 -12.43 -23.66 6.73
CA ILE A 231 -11.31 -24.02 7.60
C ILE A 231 -10.09 -24.42 6.78
N ARG A 232 -10.28 -25.29 5.76
CA ARG A 232 -9.19 -25.70 4.87
C ARG A 232 -8.55 -24.51 4.17
N ALA A 233 -9.34 -23.61 3.56
CA ALA A 233 -8.82 -22.43 2.90
C ALA A 233 -8.07 -21.53 3.88
N GLY A 234 -8.62 -21.32 5.09
CA GLY A 234 -7.98 -20.55 6.16
C GLY A 234 -6.65 -21.15 6.61
N VAL A 235 -6.60 -22.47 6.83
CA VAL A 235 -5.37 -23.17 7.21
C VAL A 235 -4.31 -23.08 6.11
N LEU A 236 -4.66 -23.33 4.85
CA LEU A 236 -3.73 -23.25 3.73
C LEU A 236 -3.17 -21.83 3.55
N MET A 237 -4.04 -20.82 3.59
CA MET A 237 -3.60 -19.42 3.54
C MET A 237 -2.73 -19.07 4.74
N GLY A 238 -3.13 -19.45 5.96
CA GLY A 238 -2.39 -19.16 7.19
C GLY A 238 -1.00 -19.80 7.21
N VAL A 239 -0.90 -21.09 6.88
CA VAL A 239 0.39 -21.79 6.76
C VAL A 239 1.25 -21.14 5.68
N GLY A 240 0.64 -20.80 4.53
CA GLY A 240 1.33 -20.09 3.44
C GLY A 240 1.91 -18.76 3.92
N VAL A 241 1.16 -17.95 4.66
CA VAL A 241 1.65 -16.66 5.19
C VAL A 241 2.77 -16.86 6.21
N LEU A 242 2.62 -17.81 7.13
CA LEU A 242 3.58 -18.00 8.23
C LEU A 242 4.92 -18.57 7.76
N LEU A 243 4.91 -19.43 6.74
CA LEU A 243 6.12 -20.12 6.29
C LEU A 243 7.28 -19.18 5.90
N PRO A 244 7.09 -18.11 5.10
CA PRO A 244 8.14 -17.14 4.80
C PRO A 244 8.61 -16.34 6.03
N LEU A 245 7.79 -16.20 7.08
CA LEU A 245 8.13 -15.44 8.28
C LEU A 245 9.04 -16.23 9.23
N VAL A 246 9.04 -17.58 9.16
CA VAL A 246 9.81 -18.45 10.05
C VAL A 246 11.31 -18.12 10.06
N PRO A 247 12.00 -17.97 8.92
CA PRO A 247 13.43 -17.63 8.92
C PRO A 247 13.72 -16.29 9.61
N TRP A 248 12.84 -15.31 9.48
CA TRP A 248 12.99 -14.02 10.14
C TRP A 248 12.79 -14.13 11.65
N ALA A 249 11.73 -14.81 12.09
CA ALA A 249 11.49 -15.07 13.51
C ALA A 249 12.64 -15.88 14.15
N ALA A 250 13.15 -16.89 13.44
CA ALA A 250 14.32 -17.67 13.91
C ALA A 250 15.55 -16.78 14.05
N ARG A 251 15.83 -15.91 13.07
CA ARG A 251 16.93 -14.93 13.19
C ARG A 251 16.75 -14.04 14.43
N ASN A 252 15.57 -13.50 14.64
CA ASN A 252 15.31 -12.62 15.80
C ASN A 252 15.50 -13.39 17.12
N TRP A 253 15.02 -14.62 17.19
CA TRP A 253 15.24 -15.47 18.35
C TRP A 253 16.74 -15.71 18.65
N PHE A 254 17.53 -16.06 17.64
CA PHE A 254 18.95 -16.37 17.85
C PHE A 254 19.83 -15.14 18.05
N VAL A 255 19.48 -13.99 17.49
CA VAL A 255 20.32 -12.77 17.48
C VAL A 255 19.86 -11.74 18.51
N LEU A 256 18.55 -11.57 18.67
CA LEU A 256 17.97 -10.57 19.58
C LEU A 256 17.39 -11.18 20.85
N HIS A 257 17.31 -12.51 20.92
CA HIS A 257 16.66 -13.26 22.00
C HIS A 257 15.18 -12.90 22.19
N ASP A 258 14.52 -12.48 21.09
CA ASP A 258 13.09 -12.15 21.07
C ASP A 258 12.35 -12.94 19.99
N VAL A 259 11.10 -13.35 20.29
CA VAL A 259 10.21 -14.05 19.35
C VAL A 259 9.39 -13.01 18.58
N GLN A 260 9.96 -12.49 17.51
CA GLN A 260 9.32 -11.46 16.70
C GLN A 260 9.19 -11.88 15.24
N PHE A 261 7.95 -12.00 14.77
CA PHE A 261 7.62 -12.34 13.35
C PHE A 261 7.59 -11.15 12.42
N LEU A 262 7.41 -9.95 12.96
CA LEU A 262 7.28 -8.69 12.24
C LEU A 262 8.29 -7.68 12.81
N ALA A 263 8.17 -6.41 12.42
CA ALA A 263 8.80 -5.30 13.10
C ALA A 263 7.92 -4.80 14.27
N PRO A 264 8.48 -4.13 15.28
CA PRO A 264 7.71 -3.41 16.29
C PRO A 264 6.75 -2.41 15.64
N ARG A 265 5.60 -2.16 16.29
CA ARG A 265 4.63 -1.19 15.76
C ARG A 265 5.22 0.21 15.62
N TYR A 266 5.98 0.61 16.62
CA TYR A 266 6.71 1.87 16.65
C TYR A 266 8.19 1.55 16.47
N SER A 267 8.73 2.02 15.35
CA SER A 267 10.10 1.68 14.90
C SER A 267 11.09 2.68 15.47
N GLU A 268 11.31 2.62 16.75
CA GLU A 268 12.27 3.48 17.44
C GLU A 268 13.58 2.75 17.71
N LEU A 269 14.66 3.51 17.83
CA LEU A 269 15.94 2.95 18.26
C LEU A 269 15.84 2.53 19.73
N PRO A 270 16.64 1.55 20.17
CA PRO A 270 16.62 1.11 21.55
C PRO A 270 16.88 2.27 22.52
N GLY A 271 15.91 2.51 23.42
CA GLY A 271 15.97 3.59 24.42
C GLY A 271 15.25 4.90 24.02
N GLU A 272 14.72 5.01 22.82
CA GLU A 272 13.88 6.14 22.43
C GLU A 272 12.46 6.01 23.01
N TYR A 273 11.89 7.14 23.41
CA TYR A 273 10.52 7.22 23.93
C TYR A 273 9.50 7.42 22.82
N THR A 274 8.45 6.61 22.79
CA THR A 274 7.34 6.75 21.85
C THR A 274 6.29 7.74 22.36
N PRO A 275 6.06 8.91 21.72
CA PRO A 275 5.15 9.96 22.19
C PRO A 275 3.69 9.61 21.87
N LEU A 276 3.10 8.65 22.58
CA LEU A 276 1.72 8.21 22.36
C LEU A 276 0.69 9.27 22.72
N GLY A 277 0.95 10.15 23.69
CA GLY A 277 0.06 11.25 24.05
C GLY A 277 -0.04 12.29 22.95
N PHE A 278 1.08 12.64 22.31
CA PHE A 278 1.09 13.47 21.11
C PHE A 278 0.29 12.84 19.97
N THR A 279 0.50 11.55 19.75
CA THR A 279 -0.26 10.76 18.77
C THR A 279 -1.76 10.73 19.08
N ASP A 280 -2.14 10.57 20.35
CA ASP A 280 -3.54 10.61 20.79
C ASP A 280 -4.17 11.98 20.52
N TRP A 281 -3.43 13.08 20.76
CA TRP A 281 -3.90 14.42 20.44
C TRP A 281 -4.08 14.65 18.95
N THR A 282 -3.09 14.31 18.11
CA THR A 282 -3.21 14.43 16.65
C THR A 282 -4.34 13.55 16.09
N ASN A 283 -4.63 12.40 16.68
CA ASN A 283 -5.76 11.55 16.30
C ASN A 283 -7.12 12.19 16.49
N THR A 284 -7.25 13.25 17.29
CA THR A 284 -8.52 13.97 17.49
C THR A 284 -8.87 14.93 16.35
N TRP A 285 -7.89 15.27 15.46
CA TRP A 285 -8.10 16.28 14.43
C TRP A 285 -7.34 16.03 13.13
N LEU A 286 -6.19 15.37 13.14
CA LEU A 286 -5.31 15.18 11.97
C LEU A 286 -5.98 14.29 10.91
N TRP A 287 -6.35 14.87 9.79
CA TRP A 287 -6.96 14.14 8.66
C TRP A 287 -6.39 14.51 7.30
N ARG A 288 -5.67 15.63 7.17
CA ARG A 288 -5.01 16.06 5.93
C ARG A 288 -3.56 15.58 5.92
N TYR A 289 -3.12 15.07 4.80
CA TYR A 289 -1.74 14.65 4.63
C TYR A 289 -0.75 15.81 4.80
N ARG A 290 -1.09 17.01 4.34
CA ARG A 290 -0.25 18.19 4.54
C ARG A 290 0.06 18.48 6.01
N ASP A 291 -0.92 18.31 6.88
CA ASP A 291 -0.76 18.62 8.30
C ASP A 291 0.19 17.62 8.99
N VAL A 292 0.43 16.44 8.39
CA VAL A 292 1.44 15.47 8.85
C VAL A 292 2.85 16.05 8.77
N TYR A 293 3.17 16.73 7.68
CA TYR A 293 4.49 17.40 7.51
C TYR A 293 4.72 18.49 8.54
N LEU A 294 3.68 19.21 8.92
CA LEU A 294 3.76 20.36 9.80
C LEU A 294 3.74 19.98 11.28
N THR A 295 3.42 18.71 11.60
CA THR A 295 3.30 18.25 12.98
C THR A 295 4.01 16.92 13.22
N GLN A 296 3.45 15.81 12.71
CA GLN A 296 3.87 14.45 13.06
C GLN A 296 5.33 14.16 12.64
N TRP A 297 5.76 14.65 11.48
CA TRP A 297 7.12 14.42 10.97
C TRP A 297 8.16 15.35 11.58
N LYS A 298 7.75 16.42 12.28
CA LYS A 298 8.65 17.31 13.01
C LYS A 298 8.99 16.83 14.42
N VAL A 299 8.18 15.91 14.96
CA VAL A 299 8.38 15.39 16.33
C VAL A 299 9.78 14.82 16.50
N ASN A 300 10.45 15.20 17.59
CA ASN A 300 11.80 14.81 17.96
C ASN A 300 12.90 15.23 16.96
N SER A 301 12.60 16.19 16.05
CA SER A 301 13.57 16.65 15.03
C SER A 301 13.54 18.14 14.77
N GLU A 302 12.37 18.77 14.76
CA GLU A 302 12.16 20.16 14.37
C GLU A 302 11.14 20.85 15.26
N GLU A 303 11.15 22.19 15.29
CA GLU A 303 10.13 22.99 15.95
C GLU A 303 8.75 22.85 15.31
N ILE A 304 7.71 22.83 16.12
CA ILE A 304 6.30 22.78 15.70
C ILE A 304 5.66 24.13 16.06
N SER A 305 5.39 24.95 15.04
CA SER A 305 4.71 26.24 15.25
C SER A 305 3.21 26.05 15.44
N ILE A 306 2.64 26.73 16.45
CA ILE A 306 1.19 26.77 16.68
C ILE A 306 0.42 27.38 15.48
N ASP A 307 1.07 28.24 14.69
CA ASP A 307 0.47 28.88 13.52
C ASP A 307 0.40 27.97 12.30
N ASP A 308 1.23 26.92 12.25
CA ASP A 308 1.15 25.87 11.24
C ASP A 308 -0.02 24.90 11.50
N ILE A 309 -0.54 24.87 12.73
CA ILE A 309 -1.62 23.98 13.14
C ILE A 309 -2.98 24.58 12.76
N PRO A 310 -3.82 23.85 12.02
CA PRO A 310 -5.08 24.40 11.54
C PRO A 310 -6.07 24.70 12.69
N ALA A 311 -6.84 25.78 12.56
CA ALA A 311 -7.78 26.24 13.58
C ALA A 311 -8.77 25.14 14.05
N TYR A 312 -9.14 24.19 13.18
CA TYR A 312 -10.03 23.07 13.58
C TYR A 312 -9.36 22.04 14.51
N ALA A 313 -8.06 22.16 14.75
CA ALA A 313 -7.32 21.36 15.74
C ALA A 313 -7.63 21.78 17.18
N PHE A 314 -8.32 22.90 17.39
CA PHE A 314 -8.65 23.45 18.70
C PHE A 314 -10.17 23.63 18.83
N ASP A 315 -10.70 23.46 20.04
CA ASP A 315 -12.12 23.66 20.36
C ASP A 315 -12.40 25.07 20.90
N SER A 316 -11.36 25.78 21.35
CA SER A 316 -11.45 27.16 21.87
C SER A 316 -10.08 27.84 21.82
N ASP A 317 -10.08 29.19 21.96
CA ASP A 317 -8.86 29.98 22.06
C ASP A 317 -8.05 29.61 23.32
N ALA A 318 -8.73 29.28 24.43
CA ALA A 318 -8.06 28.81 25.64
C ALA A 318 -7.34 27.47 25.44
N GLU A 319 -7.92 26.54 24.66
CA GLU A 319 -7.26 25.29 24.30
C GLU A 319 -6.08 25.55 23.36
N ARG A 320 -6.23 26.48 22.40
CA ARG A 320 -5.13 26.88 21.51
C ARG A 320 -3.96 27.46 22.29
N GLN A 321 -4.25 28.34 23.28
CA GLN A 321 -3.20 28.92 24.13
C GLN A 321 -2.49 27.84 24.96
N ARG A 322 -3.25 26.92 25.60
CA ARG A 322 -2.68 25.80 26.36
C ARG A 322 -1.80 24.92 25.47
N MET A 323 -2.20 24.69 24.22
CA MET A 323 -1.38 23.92 23.27
C MET A 323 -0.15 24.70 22.83
N SER A 324 -0.23 26.04 22.69
CA SER A 324 0.95 26.87 22.46
C SER A 324 1.97 26.70 23.58
N ASP A 325 1.53 26.81 24.85
CA ASP A 325 2.43 26.67 26.00
C ASP A 325 3.10 25.27 26.06
N ILE A 326 2.36 24.21 25.69
CA ILE A 326 2.91 22.83 25.60
C ILE A 326 3.91 22.69 24.45
N LEU A 327 3.64 23.32 23.30
CA LEU A 327 4.53 23.29 22.15
C LEU A 327 5.78 24.15 22.37
N ASP A 328 5.67 25.27 23.09
CA ASP A 328 6.83 26.09 23.48
C ASP A 328 7.78 25.27 24.36
N GLU A 329 7.24 24.52 25.36
CA GLU A 329 8.03 23.59 26.18
C GLU A 329 8.69 22.48 25.32
N TYR A 330 8.01 21.95 24.29
CA TYR A 330 8.58 21.00 23.35
C TYR A 330 9.69 21.65 22.51
N ASN A 331 9.46 22.86 21.97
CA ASN A 331 10.37 23.53 21.07
C ASN A 331 11.70 23.94 21.77
N ASP A 332 11.66 24.14 23.10
CA ASP A 332 12.87 24.44 23.89
C ASP A 332 13.85 23.24 23.94
N VAL A 333 13.33 21.99 23.85
CA VAL A 333 14.14 20.77 24.01
C VAL A 333 14.14 19.85 22.77
N LEU A 334 13.21 20.05 21.85
CA LEU A 334 12.98 19.25 20.63
C LEU A 334 12.85 17.74 20.89
N THR A 335 12.37 17.36 22.09
CA THR A 335 12.18 15.96 22.49
C THR A 335 10.97 15.84 23.39
N ILE A 336 10.12 14.84 23.15
CA ILE A 336 8.97 14.56 24.00
C ILE A 336 9.36 13.50 25.03
N ASP A 337 9.41 13.91 26.30
CA ASP A 337 9.57 13.02 27.43
C ASP A 337 8.19 12.52 27.98
N PRO A 338 8.16 11.56 28.92
CA PRO A 338 6.91 11.06 29.47
C PRO A 338 6.05 12.13 30.18
N ALA A 339 6.66 13.19 30.74
CA ALA A 339 5.92 14.24 31.43
C ALA A 339 5.23 15.18 30.43
N LEU A 340 5.93 15.58 29.39
CA LEU A 340 5.38 16.38 28.29
C LEU A 340 4.32 15.60 27.51
N ASP A 341 4.55 14.31 27.23
CA ASP A 341 3.59 13.43 26.56
C ASP A 341 2.27 13.28 27.34
N ALA A 342 2.35 13.29 28.69
CA ALA A 342 1.16 13.25 29.53
C ALA A 342 0.27 14.49 29.35
N LYS A 343 0.86 15.68 29.10
CA LYS A 343 0.11 16.92 28.83
C LYS A 343 -0.66 16.84 27.51
N PHE A 344 -0.03 16.34 26.43
CA PHE A 344 -0.72 16.07 25.16
C PHE A 344 -1.87 15.08 25.34
N ARG A 345 -1.62 14.01 26.10
CA ARG A 345 -2.64 12.97 26.36
C ARG A 345 -3.83 13.50 27.16
N GLU A 346 -3.60 14.42 28.08
CA GLU A 346 -4.69 15.07 28.83
C GLU A 346 -5.60 15.87 27.91
N VAL A 347 -5.03 16.73 27.04
CA VAL A 347 -5.80 17.48 26.03
C VAL A 347 -6.54 16.53 25.09
N ALA A 348 -5.90 15.46 24.63
CA ALA A 348 -6.55 14.44 23.80
C ALA A 348 -7.77 13.79 24.46
N ARG A 349 -7.68 13.46 25.75
CA ARG A 349 -8.78 12.89 26.55
C ARG A 349 -9.93 13.87 26.69
N GLU A 350 -9.64 15.12 27.03
CA GLU A 350 -10.65 16.17 27.16
C GLU A 350 -11.40 16.39 25.83
N ARG A 351 -10.69 16.51 24.71
CA ARG A 351 -11.27 16.65 23.37
C ARG A 351 -12.14 15.46 22.99
N THR A 352 -11.65 14.25 23.27
CA THR A 352 -12.37 13.02 22.97
C THR A 352 -13.61 12.87 23.85
N SER A 353 -13.54 13.23 25.13
CA SER A 353 -14.71 13.19 26.03
C SER A 353 -15.79 14.21 25.64
N ARG A 354 -15.40 15.41 25.20
CA ARG A 354 -16.33 16.43 24.70
C ARG A 354 -16.99 16.03 23.37
N HIS A 355 -16.23 15.43 22.46
CA HIS A 355 -16.70 15.11 21.10
C HIS A 355 -16.27 13.71 20.63
N PRO A 356 -16.78 12.62 21.23
CA PRO A 356 -16.35 11.25 20.92
C PRO A 356 -16.63 10.86 19.45
N LEU A 357 -17.76 11.30 18.90
CA LEU A 357 -18.09 11.04 17.49
C LEU A 357 -17.11 11.71 16.52
N ARG A 358 -16.53 12.85 16.88
CA ARG A 358 -15.49 13.48 16.06
C ARG A 358 -14.27 12.57 15.98
N THR A 359 -13.73 12.16 17.12
CA THR A 359 -12.50 11.36 17.21
C THR A 359 -12.67 9.97 16.61
N TYR A 360 -13.78 9.28 16.91
CA TYR A 360 -13.95 7.87 16.53
C TYR A 360 -14.64 7.65 15.19
N VAL A 361 -15.32 8.66 14.63
CA VAL A 361 -16.08 8.52 13.38
C VAL A 361 -15.70 9.59 12.35
N ALA A 362 -15.82 10.89 12.70
CA ALA A 362 -15.69 11.95 11.71
C ALA A 362 -14.23 12.08 11.19
N VAL A 363 -13.22 12.02 12.08
CA VAL A 363 -11.81 12.09 11.67
C VAL A 363 -11.42 10.87 10.83
N PRO A 364 -11.69 9.61 11.22
CA PRO A 364 -11.44 8.45 10.36
C PRO A 364 -12.16 8.51 9.01
N LEU A 365 -13.40 9.01 8.96
CA LEU A 365 -14.11 9.18 7.70
C LEU A 365 -13.44 10.23 6.80
N LYS A 366 -13.01 11.37 7.35
CA LYS A 366 -12.25 12.38 6.62
C LYS A 366 -10.90 11.83 6.13
N ARG A 367 -10.19 11.02 6.95
CA ARG A 367 -8.98 10.32 6.55
C ARG A 367 -9.22 9.39 5.37
N THR A 368 -10.36 8.66 5.37
CA THR A 368 -10.76 7.82 4.23
C THR A 368 -10.82 8.64 2.93
N LEU A 369 -11.43 9.82 2.97
CA LEU A 369 -11.49 10.70 1.81
C LEU A 369 -10.10 11.23 1.42
N ALA A 370 -9.30 11.65 2.40
CA ALA A 370 -7.95 12.13 2.16
C ALA A 370 -7.06 11.07 1.50
N LEU A 371 -7.10 9.81 1.96
CA LEU A 371 -6.34 8.70 1.37
C LEU A 371 -6.61 8.51 -0.15
N TRP A 372 -7.83 8.78 -0.60
CA TRP A 372 -8.23 8.57 -2.00
C TRP A 372 -8.19 9.82 -2.86
N PHE A 373 -8.45 11.01 -2.30
CA PHE A 373 -8.66 12.23 -3.05
C PHE A 373 -7.61 13.33 -2.83
N THR A 374 -6.57 13.08 -2.01
CA THR A 374 -5.41 13.98 -1.96
C THR A 374 -4.69 13.97 -3.32
N PRO A 375 -4.28 15.14 -3.85
CA PRO A 375 -3.36 15.19 -4.98
C PRO A 375 -2.12 14.35 -4.67
N ARG A 376 -1.79 13.38 -5.51
CA ARG A 376 -0.68 12.46 -5.27
C ARG A 376 0.61 13.03 -5.82
N THR A 377 0.98 14.19 -5.32
CA THR A 377 2.19 14.93 -5.70
C THR A 377 3.30 14.83 -4.67
N GLU A 378 3.16 13.96 -3.66
CA GLU A 378 4.05 13.83 -2.52
C GLU A 378 5.52 13.53 -2.86
N LEU A 379 5.80 13.02 -4.06
CA LEU A 379 7.15 12.73 -4.56
C LEU A 379 7.61 13.74 -5.63
N LEU A 380 6.87 14.80 -5.81
CA LEU A 380 7.18 15.86 -6.76
C LEU A 380 7.47 17.15 -6.01
N PRO A 381 8.26 18.06 -6.57
CA PRO A 381 8.44 19.40 -6.02
C PRO A 381 7.16 20.22 -6.24
N SER A 382 6.12 19.93 -5.49
CA SER A 382 4.79 20.51 -5.62
C SER A 382 4.16 20.70 -4.24
N SER A 383 3.54 21.86 -4.03
CA SER A 383 2.84 22.20 -2.79
C SER A 383 1.61 21.29 -2.54
N GLY A 384 1.08 20.69 -3.60
CA GLY A 384 -0.15 19.90 -3.53
C GLY A 384 -1.40 20.71 -3.21
N LYS A 385 -1.35 22.06 -3.33
CA LYS A 385 -2.45 22.95 -3.03
C LYS A 385 -3.25 23.31 -4.27
N LEU A 386 -4.57 23.32 -4.14
CA LEU A 386 -5.51 23.79 -5.16
C LEU A 386 -6.42 24.91 -4.66
N TRP A 387 -6.39 25.19 -3.37
CA TRP A 387 -7.28 26.16 -2.76
C TRP A 387 -6.53 27.08 -1.80
N PRO A 388 -6.78 28.41 -1.84
CA PRO A 388 -7.72 29.16 -2.72
C PRO A 388 -7.23 29.22 -4.18
N VAL A 389 -8.12 28.90 -5.13
CA VAL A 389 -7.76 28.73 -6.55
C VAL A 389 -7.04 29.94 -7.13
N ARG A 390 -7.52 31.16 -6.81
CA ARG A 390 -6.96 32.39 -7.36
C ARG A 390 -5.55 32.66 -6.83
N SER A 391 -5.36 32.52 -5.54
CA SER A 391 -4.05 32.73 -4.90
C SER A 391 -3.02 31.72 -5.44
N GLU A 392 -3.33 30.41 -5.39
CA GLU A 392 -2.39 29.37 -5.86
C GLU A 392 -2.09 29.51 -7.37
N TRP A 393 -3.05 29.99 -8.17
CA TRP A 393 -2.81 30.28 -9.60
C TRP A 393 -1.94 31.49 -9.83
N GLU A 394 -2.08 32.53 -9.02
CA GLU A 394 -1.29 33.78 -9.13
C GLU A 394 0.14 33.58 -8.58
N ASP A 395 0.29 32.77 -7.52
CA ASP A 395 1.56 32.53 -6.84
C ASP A 395 2.51 31.60 -7.63
N ASP A 396 2.04 30.42 -8.04
CA ASP A 396 2.85 29.44 -8.82
C ASP A 396 1.98 28.64 -9.80
N ARG A 397 1.81 29.15 -11.01
CA ARG A 397 1.03 28.48 -12.07
C ARG A 397 1.54 27.10 -12.45
N PRO A 398 2.86 26.85 -12.62
CA PRO A 398 3.38 25.51 -12.87
C PRO A 398 3.00 24.49 -11.79
N ASP A 399 3.15 24.83 -10.53
CA ASP A 399 2.79 23.96 -9.41
C ASP A 399 1.28 23.69 -9.38
N PHE A 400 0.46 24.73 -9.53
CA PHE A 400 -0.99 24.58 -9.62
C PHE A 400 -1.42 23.64 -10.74
N LEU A 401 -0.82 23.76 -11.94
CA LEU A 401 -1.15 22.90 -13.09
C LEU A 401 -0.71 21.45 -12.87
N VAL A 402 0.43 21.22 -12.25
CA VAL A 402 0.88 19.87 -11.87
C VAL A 402 -0.10 19.25 -10.87
N THR A 403 -0.43 19.97 -9.80
CA THR A 403 -1.36 19.52 -8.77
C THR A 403 -2.76 19.23 -9.33
N LEU A 404 -3.27 20.13 -10.19
CA LEU A 404 -4.56 19.95 -10.86
C LEU A 404 -4.55 18.74 -11.77
N SER A 405 -3.48 18.55 -12.56
CA SER A 405 -3.35 17.42 -13.48
C SER A 405 -3.35 16.09 -12.73
N PHE A 406 -2.58 15.97 -11.64
CA PHE A 406 -2.56 14.77 -10.82
C PHE A 406 -3.91 14.51 -10.14
N THR A 407 -4.59 15.55 -9.66
CA THR A 407 -5.93 15.44 -9.08
C THR A 407 -6.94 14.92 -10.10
N LEU A 408 -6.93 15.46 -11.32
CA LEU A 408 -7.85 15.05 -12.40
C LEU A 408 -7.55 13.61 -12.83
N ILE A 409 -6.28 13.25 -13.01
CA ILE A 409 -5.88 11.88 -13.35
C ILE A 409 -6.34 10.91 -12.25
N ASN A 410 -6.12 11.23 -10.98
CA ASN A 410 -6.60 10.40 -9.86
C ASN A 410 -8.13 10.24 -9.90
N GLY A 411 -8.86 11.33 -10.11
CA GLY A 411 -10.32 11.32 -10.29
C GLY A 411 -10.77 10.41 -11.43
N ILE A 412 -10.08 10.46 -12.58
CA ILE A 412 -10.36 9.59 -13.73
C ILE A 412 -10.18 8.12 -13.38
N TYR A 413 -9.07 7.75 -12.72
CA TYR A 413 -8.84 6.36 -12.30
C TYR A 413 -9.92 5.87 -11.33
N VAL A 414 -10.27 6.67 -10.33
CA VAL A 414 -11.33 6.34 -9.37
C VAL A 414 -12.68 6.19 -10.06
N LEU A 415 -13.06 7.12 -10.93
CA LEU A 415 -14.34 7.07 -11.65
C LEU A 415 -14.41 5.86 -12.60
N LEU A 416 -13.35 5.58 -13.35
CA LEU A 416 -13.28 4.39 -14.20
C LEU A 416 -13.37 3.11 -13.35
N ALA A 417 -12.72 3.06 -12.19
CA ALA A 417 -12.79 1.91 -11.29
C ALA A 417 -14.21 1.72 -10.72
N LEU A 418 -14.89 2.77 -10.33
CA LEU A 418 -16.28 2.72 -9.87
C LEU A 418 -17.22 2.25 -10.98
N ALA A 419 -17.08 2.80 -12.18
CA ALA A 419 -17.84 2.36 -13.35
C ALA A 419 -17.56 0.88 -13.68
N GLY A 420 -16.29 0.48 -13.65
CA GLY A 420 -15.88 -0.91 -13.86
C GLY A 420 -16.37 -1.85 -12.77
N ALA A 421 -16.33 -1.43 -11.51
CA ALA A 421 -16.90 -2.17 -10.40
C ALA A 421 -18.41 -2.41 -10.59
N TRP A 422 -19.12 -1.40 -11.02
CA TRP A 422 -20.54 -1.55 -11.34
C TRP A 422 -20.79 -2.53 -12.49
N LEU A 423 -20.01 -2.46 -13.57
CA LEU A 423 -20.13 -3.36 -14.73
C LEU A 423 -19.74 -4.80 -14.35
N ALA A 424 -18.74 -4.97 -13.50
CA ALA A 424 -18.24 -6.29 -13.08
C ALA A 424 -18.99 -6.87 -11.86
N ARG A 425 -19.97 -6.20 -11.25
CA ARG A 425 -20.61 -6.58 -9.97
C ARG A 425 -21.19 -7.99 -9.89
N ARG A 426 -21.48 -8.61 -11.03
CA ARG A 426 -21.96 -10.01 -11.12
C ARG A 426 -20.85 -10.99 -11.50
N ARG A 427 -19.60 -10.53 -11.66
CA ARG A 427 -18.49 -11.38 -12.04
C ARG A 427 -17.83 -11.99 -10.79
N PRO A 428 -17.43 -13.26 -10.85
CA PRO A 428 -16.61 -13.85 -9.79
C PRO A 428 -15.31 -13.06 -9.61
N GLY A 429 -14.91 -12.84 -8.37
CA GLY A 429 -13.70 -12.07 -8.02
C GLY A 429 -13.96 -10.58 -7.77
N TRP A 430 -15.07 -10.03 -8.24
CA TRP A 430 -15.41 -8.63 -7.99
C TRP A 430 -15.45 -8.30 -6.49
N SER A 431 -16.18 -9.11 -5.71
CA SER A 431 -16.33 -8.90 -4.27
C SER A 431 -15.00 -8.93 -3.53
N PHE A 432 -14.09 -9.80 -3.93
CA PHE A 432 -12.77 -9.88 -3.32
C PHE A 432 -11.97 -8.59 -3.52
N LEU A 433 -11.96 -8.03 -4.73
CA LEU A 433 -11.25 -6.77 -5.00
C LEU A 433 -11.84 -5.59 -4.23
N ILE A 434 -13.17 -5.50 -4.16
CA ILE A 434 -13.85 -4.42 -3.41
C ILE A 434 -13.60 -4.56 -1.91
N VAL A 435 -13.77 -5.77 -1.35
CA VAL A 435 -13.56 -6.01 0.08
C VAL A 435 -12.10 -5.70 0.46
N PHE A 436 -11.12 -6.06 -0.38
CA PHE A 436 -9.73 -5.71 -0.14
C PHE A 436 -9.52 -4.19 -0.08
N CYS A 437 -10.01 -3.44 -1.07
CA CYS A 437 -9.90 -1.97 -1.05
C CYS A 437 -10.58 -1.36 0.19
N VAL A 438 -11.76 -1.86 0.57
CA VAL A 438 -12.48 -1.37 1.75
C VAL A 438 -11.74 -1.70 3.05
N VAL A 439 -11.35 -2.96 3.26
CA VAL A 439 -10.64 -3.40 4.48
C VAL A 439 -9.35 -2.62 4.66
N ARG A 440 -8.55 -2.49 3.60
CA ARG A 440 -7.30 -1.72 3.66
C ARG A 440 -7.54 -0.25 3.97
N THR A 441 -8.49 0.38 3.30
CA THR A 441 -8.83 1.79 3.54
C THR A 441 -9.28 2.03 4.99
N LEU A 442 -10.18 1.19 5.49
CA LEU A 442 -10.68 1.31 6.87
C LEU A 442 -9.57 1.07 7.91
N PHE A 443 -8.67 0.12 7.63
CA PHE A 443 -7.53 -0.13 8.51
C PHE A 443 -6.65 1.12 8.63
N PHE A 444 -6.22 1.70 7.51
CA PHE A 444 -5.35 2.88 7.53
C PHE A 444 -6.06 4.14 8.02
N ALA A 445 -7.36 4.30 7.75
CA ALA A 445 -8.12 5.43 8.27
C ALA A 445 -8.31 5.39 9.79
N LYS A 446 -8.32 4.18 10.41
CA LYS A 446 -8.64 4.00 11.83
C LYS A 446 -7.45 3.70 12.71
N PHE A 447 -6.52 2.86 12.24
CA PHE A 447 -5.46 2.29 13.06
C PHE A 447 -4.07 2.87 12.81
N VAL A 448 -3.91 3.70 11.75
CA VAL A 448 -2.66 4.38 11.45
C VAL A 448 -2.85 5.88 11.68
N GLU A 449 -1.86 6.47 12.31
CA GLU A 449 -1.92 7.83 12.84
C GLU A 449 -1.89 8.89 11.72
N THR A 450 -1.20 8.59 10.62
CA THR A 450 -0.98 9.50 9.49
C THR A 450 -1.80 9.10 8.26
N PRO A 451 -2.59 10.01 7.67
CA PRO A 451 -3.39 9.72 6.45
C PRO A 451 -2.55 9.88 5.18
N GLU A 452 -1.51 9.07 5.01
CA GLU A 452 -0.63 9.17 3.84
C GLU A 452 -1.23 8.51 2.59
N PRO A 453 -1.26 9.20 1.43
CA PRO A 453 -1.83 8.65 0.19
C PRO A 453 -1.19 7.33 -0.25
N ARG A 454 0.11 7.10 0.07
CA ARG A 454 0.84 5.86 -0.26
C ARG A 454 0.22 4.59 0.33
N TYR A 455 -0.50 4.68 1.43
CA TYR A 455 -1.07 3.50 2.10
C TYR A 455 -2.17 2.77 1.30
N VAL A 456 -2.81 3.45 0.36
CA VAL A 456 -3.79 2.82 -0.53
C VAL A 456 -3.23 2.46 -1.91
N LEU A 457 -1.92 2.65 -2.15
CA LEU A 457 -1.31 2.26 -3.43
C LEU A 457 -1.40 0.76 -3.70
N GLU A 458 -1.36 -0.07 -2.67
CA GLU A 458 -1.56 -1.52 -2.82
C GLU A 458 -2.99 -1.90 -3.29
N CYS A 459 -3.94 -0.96 -3.23
CA CYS A 459 -5.26 -1.14 -3.86
C CYS A 459 -5.22 -0.90 -5.38
N PHE A 460 -4.17 -0.27 -5.93
CA PHE A 460 -4.12 0.10 -7.35
C PHE A 460 -4.15 -1.10 -8.31
N PRO A 461 -3.58 -2.27 -8.03
CA PRO A 461 -3.80 -3.45 -8.85
C PRO A 461 -5.27 -3.80 -9.01
N ALA A 462 -6.04 -3.77 -7.93
CA ALA A 462 -7.49 -4.00 -7.96
C ALA A 462 -8.24 -2.85 -8.65
N LEU A 463 -7.88 -1.61 -8.32
CA LEU A 463 -8.47 -0.39 -8.89
C LEU A 463 -8.29 -0.36 -10.42
N ILE A 464 -7.07 -0.57 -10.93
CA ILE A 464 -6.78 -0.54 -12.37
C ILE A 464 -7.44 -1.72 -13.09
N ALA A 465 -7.47 -2.92 -12.48
CA ALA A 465 -8.17 -4.06 -13.04
C ALA A 465 -9.68 -3.80 -13.21
N LEU A 466 -10.30 -3.10 -12.25
CA LEU A 466 -11.68 -2.62 -12.35
C LEU A 466 -11.80 -1.49 -13.38
N ALA A 467 -10.91 -0.52 -13.38
CA ALA A 467 -10.91 0.62 -14.30
C ALA A 467 -10.78 0.20 -15.79
N ALA A 468 -10.25 -0.98 -16.05
CA ALA A 468 -10.18 -1.54 -17.40
C ALA A 468 -11.51 -2.14 -17.90
N GLN A 469 -12.49 -2.44 -17.04
CA GLN A 469 -13.74 -3.10 -17.44
C GLN A 469 -14.64 -2.28 -18.36
N PRO A 470 -14.76 -0.94 -18.25
CA PRO A 470 -15.54 -0.13 -19.20
C PRO A 470 -15.09 -0.29 -20.67
N PHE A 471 -13.83 -0.66 -20.91
CA PHE A 471 -13.27 -0.87 -22.25
C PHE A 471 -13.63 -2.22 -22.88
N ALA A 472 -14.42 -3.06 -22.20
CA ALA A 472 -14.95 -4.30 -22.77
C ALA A 472 -15.74 -4.05 -24.08
N GLY A 473 -16.42 -2.90 -24.17
CA GLY A 473 -17.30 -2.59 -25.28
C GLY A 473 -18.66 -3.33 -25.17
N ARG A 474 -19.48 -3.20 -26.19
CA ARG A 474 -20.78 -3.91 -26.26
C ARG A 474 -20.59 -5.28 -26.91
N SER A 475 -21.28 -6.30 -26.42
CA SER A 475 -21.33 -7.60 -27.09
C SER A 475 -22.13 -7.48 -28.38
N ASN A 476 -21.55 -7.88 -29.50
CA ASN A 476 -22.25 -7.98 -30.78
C ASN A 476 -23.20 -9.21 -30.85
N GLN A 477 -23.47 -9.87 -29.71
CA GLN A 477 -24.44 -10.97 -29.71
C GLN A 477 -25.86 -10.41 -29.89
N SER A 478 -26.52 -10.91 -30.94
CA SER A 478 -27.93 -10.64 -31.23
C SER A 478 -28.80 -10.91 -29.99
N PRO A 479 -29.88 -10.13 -29.75
CA PRO A 479 -30.80 -10.32 -28.64
C PRO A 479 -31.38 -11.75 -28.54
N ALA A 480 -31.44 -12.50 -29.63
CA ALA A 480 -31.94 -13.88 -29.69
C ALA A 480 -31.11 -14.89 -28.88
N ALA A 481 -29.76 -14.67 -28.76
CA ALA A 481 -28.89 -15.58 -28.00
C ALA A 481 -28.91 -15.35 -26.47
N ARG A 482 -29.62 -14.34 -25.97
CA ARG A 482 -29.75 -14.04 -24.53
C ARG A 482 -30.83 -14.80 -23.80
N ARG A 483 -31.71 -15.55 -24.52
CA ARG A 483 -32.86 -16.25 -23.95
C ARG A 483 -32.62 -17.72 -23.70
N THR A 484 -31.47 -18.29 -24.02
CA THR A 484 -31.17 -19.73 -23.92
C THR A 484 -30.02 -20.08 -22.95
N ASN A 485 -29.59 -19.18 -22.06
CA ASN A 485 -28.63 -19.51 -20.99
C ASN A 485 -29.17 -19.06 -19.63
#